data_9d3e308505154f64bdd3f265638a1339
#
_entry.id   9d3e308505154f64bdd3f265638a1339
#
_cell.length_a   1.000
_cell.length_b   1.000
_cell.length_c   1.000
_cell.angle_alpha   90.00
_cell.angle_beta   90.00
_cell.angle_gamma   90.00
#
_symmetry.space_group_name_H-M   'P 1'
#
loop_
_entity.id
_entity.type
_entity.pdbx_description
1 polymer ?
#
loop_
_entity_poly.entity_id
_entity_poly.type
_entity_poly.pdbx_seq_one_letter_code
_entity_poly.pdbx_strand_id
1 'polypeptide(L)'
;MGHRAGSLRAEHPLSRRPRGHRWTAIGLAFCAIASTGATASAQGIWDDPAFALYRQAVEAMDRKDYAKASELSGQAIAQQPTHVLAHYLRGQAAMFQSRWEEAAAAFGKAVELYPGSFAAQRDLGGAHEQLNRVDDAARAYEAALALRDQDDLRTRLGFMLLKAGQQPRALPHLQALADRDTKTPEVWSTLGRLAYEKNDLPGAEKAFTRAATLRDDGRAWFNVGVVRTRLNDLPGALQAYEKAAQHSETREPAQKEVAKVREAMKGPSTGTAPDRAMPGSTPGQPVPTRRY
;
A
#
# COMPACT_ATOMS: atom_id res chain seq x y z
N MET A 1 18.85 -17.50 -37.75
CA MET A 1 18.08 -17.92 -36.56
C MET A 1 18.36 -16.91 -35.46
N GLY A 2 17.47 -15.94 -35.29
CA GLY A 2 17.68 -14.80 -34.42
C GLY A 2 16.75 -14.89 -33.21
N HIS A 3 17.33 -15.01 -32.03
CA HIS A 3 16.61 -14.90 -30.77
C HIS A 3 16.31 -13.44 -30.47
N ARG A 4 15.03 -13.07 -30.53
CA ARG A 4 14.54 -11.79 -29.98
C ARG A 4 14.35 -11.96 -28.47
N ALA A 5 15.18 -11.28 -27.70
CA ALA A 5 14.99 -11.08 -26.28
C ALA A 5 13.81 -10.07 -26.09
N GLY A 6 12.69 -10.56 -25.58
CA GLY A 6 11.57 -9.73 -25.17
C GLY A 6 11.88 -9.06 -23.82
N SER A 7 12.08 -7.75 -23.83
CA SER A 7 12.18 -6.95 -22.61
C SER A 7 10.80 -6.85 -21.95
N LEU A 8 10.59 -7.55 -20.86
CA LEU A 8 9.46 -7.33 -19.97
C LEU A 8 9.64 -5.97 -19.28
N ARG A 9 8.98 -4.94 -19.83
CA ARG A 9 8.78 -3.67 -19.09
C ARG A 9 7.84 -3.97 -17.94
N ALA A 10 8.34 -3.82 -16.71
CA ALA A 10 7.53 -3.80 -15.51
C ALA A 10 6.53 -2.63 -15.61
N GLU A 11 5.26 -2.93 -15.77
CA GLU A 11 4.21 -1.93 -15.74
C GLU A 11 4.08 -1.37 -14.32
N HIS A 12 4.27 -0.07 -14.18
CA HIS A 12 4.17 0.67 -12.94
C HIS A 12 2.71 0.63 -12.43
N PRO A 13 2.43 0.26 -11.17
CA PRO A 13 1.07 0.09 -10.64
C PRO A 13 0.19 1.36 -10.65
N LEU A 14 0.76 2.52 -11.00
CA LEU A 14 0.03 3.79 -11.15
C LEU A 14 -0.68 3.94 -12.51
N SER A 15 -0.55 2.98 -13.45
CA SER A 15 -1.13 3.08 -14.79
C SER A 15 -2.62 2.69 -14.90
N ARG A 16 -3.24 2.17 -13.84
CA ARG A 16 -4.68 1.86 -13.85
C ARG A 16 -5.48 3.12 -13.48
N ARG A 17 -5.90 3.86 -14.51
CA ARG A 17 -6.80 5.00 -14.42
C ARG A 17 -8.18 4.57 -13.93
N PRO A 18 -8.79 5.28 -12.96
CA PRO A 18 -10.24 5.34 -12.89
C PRO A 18 -10.76 6.12 -14.09
N ARG A 19 -11.63 5.49 -14.88
CA ARG A 19 -12.31 6.13 -16.01
C ARG A 19 -13.24 7.22 -15.50
N GLY A 20 -13.02 8.45 -15.95
CA GLY A 20 -14.09 9.42 -16.06
C GLY A 20 -14.52 10.15 -14.80
N HIS A 21 -13.62 10.82 -14.08
CA HIS A 21 -14.04 11.87 -13.16
C HIS A 21 -13.83 13.24 -13.79
N ARG A 22 -14.96 13.90 -14.03
CA ARG A 22 -15.03 15.29 -14.48
C ARG A 22 -14.38 16.17 -13.39
N TRP A 23 -13.21 16.68 -13.66
CA TRP A 23 -12.42 17.59 -12.81
C TRP A 23 -13.17 18.88 -12.43
N THR A 24 -14.31 19.15 -13.10
CA THR A 24 -15.15 20.33 -12.91
C THR A 24 -15.83 20.43 -11.54
N ALA A 25 -15.94 19.37 -10.76
CA ALA A 25 -16.64 19.40 -9.48
C ALA A 25 -15.73 19.72 -8.27
N ILE A 26 -14.41 19.53 -8.37
CA ILE A 26 -13.48 19.79 -7.25
C ILE A 26 -13.13 21.28 -7.13
N GLY A 27 -13.10 22.02 -8.24
CA GLY A 27 -12.80 23.45 -8.23
C GLY A 27 -13.85 24.32 -7.54
N LEU A 28 -15.13 23.91 -7.56
CA LEU A 28 -16.22 24.73 -7.01
C LEU A 28 -16.41 24.59 -5.49
N ALA A 29 -15.97 23.53 -4.87
CA ALA A 29 -16.12 23.33 -3.42
C ALA A 29 -15.07 24.11 -2.60
N PHE A 30 -13.94 24.51 -3.19
CA PHE A 30 -12.83 25.18 -2.51
C PHE A 30 -12.95 26.72 -2.47
N CYS A 31 -13.81 27.33 -3.30
CA CYS A 31 -13.98 28.78 -3.32
C CYS A 31 -14.77 29.36 -2.13
N ALA A 32 -15.30 28.53 -1.24
CA ALA A 32 -16.18 29.00 -0.16
C ALA A 32 -15.47 29.37 1.16
N ILE A 33 -14.14 29.24 1.26
CA ILE A 33 -13.43 29.47 2.55
C ILE A 33 -12.32 30.52 2.41
N ALA A 34 -12.55 31.57 1.65
CA ALA A 34 -11.75 32.80 1.77
C ALA A 34 -12.60 33.86 2.46
N SER A 35 -12.97 33.64 3.73
CA SER A 35 -13.68 34.61 4.53
C SER A 35 -12.72 35.43 5.39
N THR A 36 -12.17 36.48 4.81
CA THR A 36 -11.92 37.70 5.53
C THR A 36 -12.60 38.83 4.77
N GLY A 37 -13.82 39.13 5.16
CA GLY A 37 -14.43 40.45 5.12
C GLY A 37 -14.49 41.26 3.82
N ALA A 38 -14.44 40.65 2.63
CA ALA A 38 -14.72 41.33 1.36
C ALA A 38 -15.81 40.56 0.62
N THR A 39 -16.95 41.18 0.37
CA THR A 39 -17.98 40.73 -0.56
C THR A 39 -17.44 40.81 -1.99
N ALA A 40 -16.51 39.93 -2.35
CA ALA A 40 -16.11 39.73 -3.74
C ALA A 40 -17.31 39.08 -4.43
N SER A 41 -17.96 39.81 -5.36
CA SER A 41 -18.98 39.24 -6.22
C SER A 41 -18.38 38.05 -6.97
N ALA A 42 -19.19 37.01 -7.23
CA ALA A 42 -18.74 35.83 -7.97
C ALA A 42 -18.07 36.20 -9.34
N GLN A 43 -18.40 37.33 -9.93
CA GLN A 43 -17.77 37.87 -11.12
C GLN A 43 -16.30 38.25 -10.91
N GLY A 44 -15.92 38.81 -9.75
CA GLY A 44 -14.54 39.22 -9.48
C GLY A 44 -13.51 38.08 -9.40
N ILE A 45 -13.95 36.84 -9.12
CA ILE A 45 -13.06 35.66 -9.08
C ILE A 45 -12.68 35.25 -10.52
N TRP A 46 -13.58 35.40 -11.47
CA TRP A 46 -13.31 35.00 -12.85
C TRP A 46 -12.38 35.97 -13.58
N ASP A 47 -12.29 37.21 -13.10
CA ASP A 47 -11.45 38.30 -13.67
C ASP A 47 -10.06 38.34 -12.97
N ASP A 48 -9.79 37.48 -11.98
CA ASP A 48 -8.52 37.41 -11.32
C ASP A 48 -7.44 36.82 -12.26
N PRO A 49 -6.35 37.56 -12.57
CA PRO A 49 -5.29 37.10 -13.44
C PRO A 49 -4.63 35.79 -12.97
N ALA A 50 -4.48 35.58 -11.66
CA ALA A 50 -3.92 34.36 -11.11
C ALA A 50 -4.84 33.16 -11.37
N PHE A 51 -6.17 33.36 -11.23
CA PHE A 51 -7.16 32.33 -11.52
C PHE A 51 -7.24 32.01 -13.03
N ALA A 52 -7.09 33.01 -13.89
CA ALA A 52 -7.03 32.81 -15.35
C ALA A 52 -5.82 31.97 -15.77
N LEU A 53 -4.64 32.22 -15.17
CA LEU A 53 -3.43 31.43 -15.39
C LEU A 53 -3.59 30.01 -14.85
N TYR A 54 -4.19 29.84 -13.66
CA TYR A 54 -4.50 28.52 -13.11
C TYR A 54 -5.41 27.70 -14.05
N ARG A 55 -6.45 28.29 -14.62
CA ARG A 55 -7.32 27.62 -15.58
C ARG A 55 -6.55 27.14 -16.83
N GLN A 56 -5.69 27.99 -17.37
CA GLN A 56 -4.83 27.62 -18.51
C GLN A 56 -3.86 26.47 -18.12
N ALA A 57 -3.37 26.48 -16.88
CA ALA A 57 -2.53 25.38 -16.37
C ALA A 57 -3.32 24.06 -16.26
N VAL A 58 -4.59 24.10 -15.84
CA VAL A 58 -5.48 22.92 -15.85
C VAL A 58 -5.68 22.40 -17.27
N GLU A 59 -5.92 23.27 -18.24
CA GLU A 59 -6.04 22.86 -19.65
C GLU A 59 -4.75 22.22 -20.19
N ALA A 60 -3.59 22.73 -19.79
CA ALA A 60 -2.29 22.14 -20.14
C ALA A 60 -2.13 20.74 -19.52
N MET A 61 -2.57 20.53 -18.25
CA MET A 61 -2.62 19.22 -17.61
C MET A 61 -3.50 18.23 -18.39
N ASP A 62 -4.68 18.65 -18.83
CA ASP A 62 -5.60 17.81 -19.60
C ASP A 62 -4.99 17.39 -20.94
N ARG A 63 -4.22 18.27 -21.56
CA ARG A 63 -3.44 17.98 -22.79
C ARG A 63 -2.15 17.19 -22.51
N LYS A 64 -1.84 16.92 -21.22
CA LYS A 64 -0.60 16.28 -20.74
C LYS A 64 0.68 17.11 -21.02
N ASP A 65 0.52 18.39 -21.26
CA ASP A 65 1.64 19.33 -21.34
C ASP A 65 2.04 19.78 -19.93
N TYR A 66 2.71 18.86 -19.24
CA TYR A 66 3.08 19.06 -17.83
C TYR A 66 4.13 20.18 -17.65
N ALA A 67 4.94 20.44 -18.68
CA ALA A 67 5.90 21.53 -18.66
C ALA A 67 5.17 22.88 -18.67
N LYS A 68 4.20 23.02 -19.59
CA LYS A 68 3.38 24.24 -19.67
C LYS A 68 2.49 24.42 -18.45
N ALA A 69 1.93 23.32 -17.92
CA ALA A 69 1.15 23.36 -16.68
C ALA A 69 1.98 23.85 -15.48
N SER A 70 3.23 23.41 -15.36
CA SER A 70 4.16 23.85 -14.32
C SER A 70 4.53 25.34 -14.48
N GLU A 71 4.78 25.81 -15.71
CA GLU A 71 5.07 27.20 -16.02
C GLU A 71 3.89 28.11 -15.64
N LEU A 72 2.69 27.78 -16.13
CA LEU A 72 1.47 28.58 -15.89
C LEU A 72 1.06 28.61 -14.43
N SER A 73 1.17 27.47 -13.72
CA SER A 73 0.94 27.43 -12.27
C SER A 73 1.98 28.27 -11.53
N GLY A 74 3.23 28.29 -11.98
CA GLY A 74 4.27 29.16 -11.45
C GLY A 74 3.94 30.64 -11.64
N GLN A 75 3.43 31.03 -12.80
CA GLN A 75 2.95 32.39 -13.07
C GLN A 75 1.75 32.76 -12.20
N ALA A 76 0.78 31.84 -12.02
CA ALA A 76 -0.34 32.04 -11.10
C ALA A 76 0.12 32.27 -9.65
N ILE A 77 1.09 31.50 -9.19
CA ILE A 77 1.70 31.64 -7.85
C ILE A 77 2.44 32.97 -7.73
N ALA A 78 3.11 33.45 -8.79
CA ALA A 78 3.80 34.73 -8.77
C ALA A 78 2.80 35.92 -8.64
N GLN A 79 1.62 35.80 -9.25
CA GLN A 79 0.53 36.78 -9.07
C GLN A 79 -0.11 36.69 -7.68
N GLN A 80 -0.37 35.46 -7.21
CA GLN A 80 -0.99 35.20 -5.92
C GLN A 80 -0.24 34.08 -5.17
N PRO A 81 0.74 34.41 -4.30
CA PRO A 81 1.54 33.41 -3.57
C PRO A 81 0.73 32.47 -2.66
N THR A 82 -0.48 32.86 -2.29
CA THR A 82 -1.41 32.05 -1.46
C THR A 82 -2.41 31.23 -2.28
N HIS A 83 -2.22 31.11 -3.59
CA HIS A 83 -3.13 30.35 -4.45
C HIS A 83 -2.92 28.85 -4.30
N VAL A 84 -3.65 28.24 -3.34
CA VAL A 84 -3.53 26.82 -2.96
C VAL A 84 -3.60 25.86 -4.14
N LEU A 85 -4.58 26.08 -5.03
CA LEU A 85 -4.80 25.20 -6.19
C LEU A 85 -3.66 25.30 -7.22
N ALA A 86 -3.02 26.46 -7.36
CA ALA A 86 -1.87 26.59 -8.25
C ALA A 86 -0.64 25.85 -7.71
N HIS A 87 -0.40 25.91 -6.40
CA HIS A 87 0.64 25.09 -5.75
C HIS A 87 0.37 23.60 -5.91
N TYR A 88 -0.88 23.17 -5.68
CA TYR A 88 -1.26 21.76 -5.85
C TYR A 88 -1.06 21.28 -7.30
N LEU A 89 -1.52 22.06 -8.28
CA LEU A 89 -1.39 21.73 -9.71
C LEU A 89 0.08 21.68 -10.16
N ARG A 90 0.92 22.61 -9.65
CA ARG A 90 2.36 22.60 -9.90
C ARG A 90 3.00 21.32 -9.36
N GLY A 91 2.59 20.89 -8.17
CA GLY A 91 3.02 19.62 -7.59
C GLY A 91 2.64 18.43 -8.46
N GLN A 92 1.41 18.39 -8.97
CA GLN A 92 0.96 17.35 -9.88
C GLN A 92 1.75 17.35 -11.21
N ALA A 93 1.98 18.53 -11.80
CA ALA A 93 2.76 18.65 -13.02
C ALA A 93 4.21 18.15 -12.82
N ALA A 94 4.82 18.47 -11.68
CA ALA A 94 6.15 17.98 -11.31
C ALA A 94 6.15 16.47 -11.09
N MET A 95 5.15 15.93 -10.41
CA MET A 95 5.00 14.48 -10.16
C MET A 95 4.90 13.70 -11.49
N PHE A 96 4.12 14.16 -12.46
CA PHE A 96 4.02 13.51 -13.78
C PHE A 96 5.32 13.56 -14.59
N GLN A 97 6.21 14.48 -14.24
CA GLN A 97 7.56 14.60 -14.82
C GLN A 97 8.63 13.90 -13.96
N SER A 98 8.22 13.17 -12.91
CA SER A 98 9.10 12.50 -11.94
C SER A 98 10.07 13.47 -11.22
N ARG A 99 9.71 14.76 -11.15
CA ARG A 99 10.47 15.80 -10.41
C ARG A 99 9.98 15.82 -8.96
N TRP A 100 10.38 14.79 -8.18
CA TRP A 100 9.80 14.48 -6.88
C TRP A 100 10.07 15.54 -5.82
N GLU A 101 11.26 16.17 -5.82
CA GLU A 101 11.61 17.27 -4.92
C GLU A 101 10.72 18.48 -5.15
N GLU A 102 10.51 18.84 -6.41
CA GLU A 102 9.65 19.95 -6.77
C GLU A 102 8.20 19.65 -6.42
N ALA A 103 7.75 18.41 -6.66
CA ALA A 103 6.42 17.97 -6.29
C ALA A 103 6.20 18.07 -4.77
N ALA A 104 7.14 17.56 -3.97
CA ALA A 104 7.07 17.64 -2.52
C ALA A 104 7.04 19.09 -2.00
N ALA A 105 7.87 19.98 -2.58
CA ALA A 105 7.86 21.38 -2.20
C ALA A 105 6.53 22.08 -2.53
N ALA A 106 5.98 21.81 -3.72
CA ALA A 106 4.73 22.42 -4.17
C ALA A 106 3.51 21.88 -3.38
N PHE A 107 3.43 20.56 -3.15
CA PHE A 107 2.39 19.97 -2.30
C PHE A 107 2.53 20.42 -0.85
N GLY A 108 3.76 20.51 -0.34
CA GLY A 108 4.03 21.02 1.01
C GLY A 108 3.50 22.44 1.18
N LYS A 109 3.70 23.32 0.20
CA LYS A 109 3.14 24.67 0.23
C LYS A 109 1.61 24.68 0.15
N ALA A 110 1.01 23.81 -0.66
CA ALA A 110 -0.43 23.66 -0.71
C ALA A 110 -1.02 23.19 0.64
N VAL A 111 -0.34 22.28 1.34
CA VAL A 111 -0.70 21.78 2.67
C VAL A 111 -0.53 22.87 3.75
N GLU A 112 0.57 23.64 3.69
CA GLU A 112 0.79 24.77 4.60
C GLU A 112 -0.35 25.81 4.52
N LEU A 113 -0.75 26.13 3.29
CA LEU A 113 -1.84 27.08 3.03
C LEU A 113 -3.22 26.50 3.34
N TYR A 114 -3.41 25.20 3.13
CA TYR A 114 -4.67 24.51 3.43
C TYR A 114 -4.43 23.09 3.95
N PRO A 115 -4.25 22.94 5.28
CA PRO A 115 -3.98 21.64 5.90
C PRO A 115 -5.11 20.61 5.74
N GLY A 116 -6.35 21.06 5.51
CA GLY A 116 -7.54 20.21 5.32
C GLY A 116 -7.65 19.54 3.94
N SER A 117 -6.64 19.66 3.09
CA SER A 117 -6.65 19.03 1.78
C SER A 117 -6.18 17.58 1.86
N PHE A 118 -7.11 16.62 1.86
CA PHE A 118 -6.80 15.20 1.75
C PHE A 118 -5.91 14.89 0.54
N ALA A 119 -6.23 15.47 -0.62
CA ALA A 119 -5.48 15.23 -1.85
C ALA A 119 -4.03 15.72 -1.76
N ALA A 120 -3.82 16.94 -1.21
CA ALA A 120 -2.49 17.50 -1.07
C ALA A 120 -1.65 16.73 -0.06
N GLN A 121 -2.23 16.33 1.08
CA GLN A 121 -1.56 15.48 2.07
C GLN A 121 -1.16 14.13 1.49
N ARG A 122 -2.09 13.44 0.80
CA ARG A 122 -1.84 12.15 0.16
C ARG A 122 -0.72 12.25 -0.89
N ASP A 123 -0.78 13.27 -1.75
CA ASP A 123 0.16 13.41 -2.87
C ASP A 123 1.54 13.90 -2.37
N LEU A 124 1.58 14.69 -1.28
CA LEU A 124 2.80 15.01 -0.55
C LEU A 124 3.46 13.73 0.00
N GLY A 125 2.67 12.86 0.63
CA GLY A 125 3.14 11.56 1.09
C GLY A 125 3.70 10.72 -0.06
N GLY A 126 3.03 10.71 -1.21
CA GLY A 126 3.50 10.02 -2.42
C GLY A 126 4.81 10.57 -2.96
N ALA A 127 5.00 11.88 -2.96
CA ALA A 127 6.25 12.51 -3.39
C ALA A 127 7.40 12.15 -2.44
N HIS A 128 7.18 12.22 -1.12
CA HIS A 128 8.18 11.82 -0.13
C HIS A 128 8.53 10.32 -0.21
N GLU A 129 7.56 9.45 -0.48
CA GLU A 129 7.79 8.01 -0.67
C GLU A 129 8.73 7.76 -1.87
N GLN A 130 8.53 8.47 -3.00
CA GLN A 130 9.42 8.36 -4.15
C GLN A 130 10.85 8.86 -3.85
N LEU A 131 10.98 9.81 -2.95
CA LEU A 131 12.26 10.32 -2.43
C LEU A 131 12.87 9.43 -1.34
N ASN A 132 12.22 8.31 -1.00
CA ASN A 132 12.59 7.44 0.12
C ASN A 132 12.68 8.16 1.48
N ARG A 133 11.93 9.26 1.63
CA ARG A 133 11.78 10.02 2.89
C ARG A 133 10.63 9.43 3.70
N VAL A 134 10.88 8.26 4.28
CA VAL A 134 9.82 7.41 4.87
C VAL A 134 9.05 8.13 5.96
N ASP A 135 9.71 8.85 6.86
CA ASP A 135 9.05 9.52 7.98
C ASP A 135 8.20 10.71 7.53
N ASP A 136 8.66 11.45 6.51
CA ASP A 136 7.89 12.55 5.92
C ASP A 136 6.67 12.01 5.18
N ALA A 137 6.84 10.94 4.42
CA ALA A 137 5.76 10.23 3.73
C ALA A 137 4.71 9.72 4.72
N ALA A 138 5.15 9.09 5.82
CA ALA A 138 4.26 8.57 6.84
C ALA A 138 3.45 9.68 7.51
N ARG A 139 4.08 10.80 7.90
CA ARG A 139 3.37 11.96 8.48
C ARG A 139 2.30 12.51 7.55
N ALA A 140 2.61 12.65 6.27
CA ALA A 140 1.66 13.16 5.28
C ALA A 140 0.51 12.18 5.03
N TYR A 141 0.78 10.87 4.94
CA TYR A 141 -0.27 9.86 4.81
C TYR A 141 -1.15 9.74 6.05
N GLU A 142 -0.56 9.79 7.25
CA GLU A 142 -1.30 9.80 8.51
C GLU A 142 -2.22 11.03 8.61
N ALA A 143 -1.75 12.20 8.21
CA ALA A 143 -2.56 13.42 8.12
C ALA A 143 -3.69 13.28 7.09
N ALA A 144 -3.44 12.70 5.93
CA ALA A 144 -4.47 12.40 4.94
C ALA A 144 -5.52 11.44 5.50
N LEU A 145 -5.11 10.36 6.17
CA LEU A 145 -6.01 9.37 6.79
C LEU A 145 -6.85 9.97 7.93
N ALA A 146 -6.33 10.96 8.67
CA ALA A 146 -7.10 11.70 9.68
C ALA A 146 -8.22 12.55 9.05
N LEU A 147 -8.02 13.06 7.84
CA LEU A 147 -9.04 13.81 7.09
C LEU A 147 -10.07 12.88 6.44
N ARG A 148 -9.61 11.79 5.90
CA ARG A 148 -10.43 10.75 5.24
C ARG A 148 -9.76 9.40 5.36
N ASP A 149 -10.37 8.52 6.12
CA ASP A 149 -9.88 7.15 6.26
C ASP A 149 -10.20 6.34 4.98
N GLN A 150 -9.14 5.89 4.31
CA GLN A 150 -9.22 5.08 3.09
C GLN A 150 -8.34 3.85 3.20
N ASP A 151 -8.92 2.67 2.99
CA ASP A 151 -8.22 1.40 3.14
C ASP A 151 -7.02 1.25 2.19
N ASP A 152 -7.12 1.75 0.95
CA ASP A 152 -6.01 1.71 -0.02
C ASP A 152 -4.80 2.54 0.47
N LEU A 153 -5.06 3.75 1.01
CA LEU A 153 -4.00 4.59 1.55
C LEU A 153 -3.40 4.00 2.82
N ARG A 154 -4.25 3.44 3.69
CA ARG A 154 -3.83 2.76 4.92
C ARG A 154 -2.98 1.52 4.60
N THR A 155 -3.37 0.76 3.58
CA THR A 155 -2.62 -0.38 3.08
C THR A 155 -1.24 0.06 2.58
N ARG A 156 -1.19 1.10 1.77
CA ARG A 156 0.07 1.66 1.24
C ARG A 156 1.00 2.10 2.36
N LEU A 157 0.48 2.87 3.33
CA LEU A 157 1.26 3.32 4.49
C LEU A 157 1.80 2.14 5.30
N GLY A 158 0.95 1.16 5.62
CA GLY A 158 1.36 -0.03 6.37
C GLY A 158 2.49 -0.79 5.69
N PHE A 159 2.38 -1.06 4.39
CA PHE A 159 3.43 -1.76 3.65
C PHE A 159 4.69 -0.92 3.44
N MET A 160 4.57 0.39 3.22
CA MET A 160 5.73 1.30 3.15
C MET A 160 6.53 1.26 4.45
N LEU A 161 5.86 1.35 5.59
CA LEU A 161 6.50 1.28 6.91
C LEU A 161 7.16 -0.07 7.16
N LEU A 162 6.52 -1.19 6.77
CA LEU A 162 7.13 -2.52 6.85
C LEU A 162 8.39 -2.63 6.01
N LYS A 163 8.35 -2.15 4.77
CA LYS A 163 9.51 -2.14 3.86
C LYS A 163 10.68 -1.35 4.44
N ALA A 164 10.38 -0.29 5.18
CA ALA A 164 11.36 0.54 5.88
C ALA A 164 11.82 -0.06 7.23
N GLY A 165 11.36 -1.25 7.62
CA GLY A 165 11.69 -1.87 8.91
C GLY A 165 10.95 -1.27 10.11
N GLN A 166 10.02 -0.34 9.88
CA GLN A 166 9.26 0.35 10.94
C GLN A 166 8.01 -0.44 11.36
N GLN A 167 8.20 -1.73 11.67
CA GLN A 167 7.11 -2.66 12.00
C GLN A 167 6.19 -2.17 13.13
N PRO A 168 6.68 -1.56 14.24
CA PRO A 168 5.80 -1.07 15.30
C PRO A 168 4.80 -0.01 14.82
N ARG A 169 5.20 0.84 13.85
CA ARG A 169 4.32 1.85 13.24
C ARG A 169 3.37 1.26 12.21
N ALA A 170 3.82 0.24 11.47
CA ALA A 170 3.01 -0.43 10.44
C ALA A 170 1.83 -1.21 11.02
N LEU A 171 2.07 -1.90 12.15
CA LEU A 171 1.12 -2.86 12.73
C LEU A 171 -0.27 -2.27 13.03
N PRO A 172 -0.42 -1.07 13.65
CA PRO A 172 -1.74 -0.47 13.88
C PRO A 172 -2.55 -0.24 12.60
N HIS A 173 -1.89 0.16 11.50
CA HIS A 173 -2.57 0.37 10.22
C HIS A 173 -3.06 -0.93 9.61
N LEU A 174 -2.24 -1.99 9.64
CA LEU A 174 -2.63 -3.30 9.12
C LEU A 174 -3.70 -3.95 9.99
N GLN A 175 -3.63 -3.79 11.31
CA GLN A 175 -4.65 -4.28 12.23
C GLN A 175 -6.00 -3.60 12.00
N ALA A 176 -6.02 -2.27 11.82
CA ALA A 176 -7.24 -1.54 11.51
C ALA A 176 -7.92 -1.99 10.20
N LEU A 177 -7.14 -2.45 9.21
CA LEU A 177 -7.68 -3.07 8.00
C LEU A 177 -8.26 -4.46 8.29
N ALA A 178 -7.60 -5.26 9.12
CA ALA A 178 -8.09 -6.57 9.52
C ALA A 178 -9.37 -6.48 10.34
N ASP A 179 -9.49 -5.50 11.24
CA ASP A 179 -10.68 -5.25 12.06
C ASP A 179 -11.91 -4.90 11.20
N ARG A 180 -11.69 -4.38 9.99
CA ARG A 180 -12.74 -4.12 8.98
C ARG A 180 -12.94 -5.27 7.99
N ASP A 181 -12.33 -6.41 8.24
CA ASP A 181 -12.36 -7.56 7.34
C ASP A 181 -11.95 -7.22 5.89
N THR A 182 -10.82 -6.54 5.76
CA THR A 182 -10.28 -6.19 4.43
C THR A 182 -10.24 -7.39 3.47
N LYS A 183 -10.51 -7.14 2.20
CA LYS A 183 -10.42 -8.15 1.12
C LYS A 183 -9.03 -8.25 0.50
N THR A 184 -8.02 -7.65 1.11
CA THR A 184 -6.62 -7.65 0.68
C THR A 184 -5.87 -8.83 1.32
N PRO A 185 -5.61 -9.95 0.59
CA PRO A 185 -4.98 -11.15 1.16
C PRO A 185 -3.58 -10.87 1.71
N GLU A 186 -2.86 -9.91 1.11
CA GLU A 186 -1.51 -9.52 1.51
C GLU A 186 -1.47 -8.97 2.93
N VAL A 187 -2.49 -8.23 3.36
CA VAL A 187 -2.62 -7.73 4.74
C VAL A 187 -2.72 -8.91 5.70
N TRP A 188 -3.59 -9.87 5.39
CA TRP A 188 -3.78 -11.05 6.24
C TRP A 188 -2.54 -11.95 6.27
N SER A 189 -1.89 -12.19 5.12
CA SER A 189 -0.63 -12.96 5.07
C SER A 189 0.48 -12.29 5.89
N THR A 190 0.55 -10.96 5.85
CA THR A 190 1.53 -10.20 6.62
C THR A 190 1.25 -10.27 8.11
N LEU A 191 -0.01 -10.08 8.54
CA LEU A 191 -0.39 -10.21 9.95
C LEU A 191 -0.15 -11.63 10.46
N GLY A 192 -0.44 -12.66 9.65
CA GLY A 192 -0.16 -14.05 9.97
C GLY A 192 1.33 -14.30 10.21
N ARG A 193 2.21 -13.77 9.37
CA ARG A 193 3.66 -13.87 9.54
C ARG A 193 4.12 -13.15 10.80
N LEU A 194 3.64 -11.93 11.05
CA LEU A 194 3.99 -11.17 12.25
C LEU A 194 3.52 -11.85 13.55
N ALA A 195 2.32 -12.44 13.53
CA ALA A 195 1.82 -13.24 14.66
C ALA A 195 2.67 -14.50 14.88
N TYR A 196 3.03 -15.20 13.80
CA TYR A 196 3.89 -16.39 13.88
C TYR A 196 5.27 -16.08 14.45
N GLU A 197 5.91 -14.98 14.02
CA GLU A 197 7.20 -14.49 14.53
C GLU A 197 7.14 -14.19 16.05
N LYS A 198 5.99 -13.71 16.52
CA LYS A 198 5.72 -13.47 17.96
C LYS A 198 5.28 -14.71 18.73
N ASN A 199 5.23 -15.89 18.09
CA ASN A 199 4.70 -17.13 18.63
C ASN A 199 3.20 -17.07 19.01
N ASP A 200 2.46 -16.12 18.46
CA ASP A 200 0.98 -16.11 18.52
C ASP A 200 0.44 -17.04 17.43
N LEU A 201 0.45 -18.35 17.73
CA LEU A 201 0.03 -19.37 16.77
C LEU A 201 -1.48 -19.27 16.43
N PRO A 202 -2.39 -19.03 17.40
CA PRO A 202 -3.81 -18.86 17.07
C PRO A 202 -4.07 -17.63 16.16
N GLY A 203 -3.43 -16.51 16.44
CA GLY A 203 -3.50 -15.31 15.59
C GLY A 203 -2.94 -15.55 14.19
N ALA A 204 -1.83 -16.27 14.08
CA ALA A 204 -1.23 -16.64 12.81
C ALA A 204 -2.14 -17.56 11.99
N GLU A 205 -2.75 -18.58 12.62
CA GLU A 205 -3.69 -19.49 11.96
C GLU A 205 -4.88 -18.73 11.39
N LYS A 206 -5.53 -17.90 12.21
CA LYS A 206 -6.67 -17.07 11.79
C LYS A 206 -6.31 -16.20 10.58
N ALA A 207 -5.19 -15.53 10.64
CA ALA A 207 -4.77 -14.60 9.59
C ALA A 207 -4.39 -15.34 8.29
N PHE A 208 -3.57 -16.40 8.35
CA PHE A 208 -3.22 -17.18 7.16
C PHE A 208 -4.43 -17.87 6.54
N THR A 209 -5.34 -18.41 7.36
CA THR A 209 -6.59 -19.01 6.86
C THR A 209 -7.43 -17.95 6.12
N ARG A 210 -7.51 -16.74 6.67
CA ARG A 210 -8.23 -15.64 6.00
C ARG A 210 -7.57 -15.27 4.67
N ALA A 211 -6.25 -15.15 4.62
CA ALA A 211 -5.51 -14.90 3.38
C ALA A 211 -5.79 -15.99 2.34
N ALA A 212 -5.69 -17.26 2.74
CA ALA A 212 -5.90 -18.42 1.88
C ALA A 212 -7.32 -18.51 1.33
N THR A 213 -8.32 -18.09 2.11
CA THR A 213 -9.73 -18.10 1.66
C THR A 213 -10.09 -16.93 0.76
N LEU A 214 -9.39 -15.79 0.87
CA LEU A 214 -9.61 -14.62 0.00
C LEU A 214 -9.01 -14.79 -1.40
N ARG A 215 -7.86 -15.41 -1.44
CA ARG A 215 -7.19 -15.81 -2.68
C ARG A 215 -6.72 -17.24 -2.47
N ASP A 216 -7.24 -18.18 -3.24
CA ASP A 216 -6.80 -19.57 -3.18
C ASP A 216 -5.30 -19.65 -3.56
N ASP A 217 -4.43 -19.38 -2.58
CA ASP A 217 -2.99 -19.21 -2.72
C ASP A 217 -2.27 -20.35 -1.99
N GLY A 218 -1.48 -21.11 -2.74
CA GLY A 218 -0.73 -22.25 -2.22
C GLY A 218 0.19 -21.88 -1.06
N ARG A 219 0.79 -20.69 -1.05
CA ARG A 219 1.67 -20.24 0.05
C ARG A 219 0.89 -19.98 1.32
N ALA A 220 -0.28 -19.34 1.18
CA ALA A 220 -1.14 -19.11 2.35
C ALA A 220 -1.60 -20.43 2.95
N TRP A 221 -2.05 -21.40 2.13
CA TRP A 221 -2.39 -22.74 2.60
C TRP A 221 -1.20 -23.48 3.22
N PHE A 222 0.00 -23.35 2.63
CA PHE A 222 1.21 -23.93 3.21
C PHE A 222 1.48 -23.38 4.61
N ASN A 223 1.38 -22.06 4.79
CA ASN A 223 1.57 -21.42 6.08
C ASN A 223 0.51 -21.84 7.12
N VAL A 224 -0.76 -22.04 6.70
CA VAL A 224 -1.77 -22.66 7.58
C VAL A 224 -1.32 -24.04 8.06
N GLY A 225 -0.81 -24.87 7.15
CA GLY A 225 -0.26 -26.19 7.48
C GLY A 225 0.87 -26.12 8.49
N VAL A 226 1.83 -25.20 8.30
CA VAL A 226 2.94 -24.99 9.25
C VAL A 226 2.44 -24.61 10.63
N VAL A 227 1.51 -23.66 10.73
CA VAL A 227 0.97 -23.21 12.02
C VAL A 227 0.22 -24.35 12.71
N ARG A 228 -0.63 -25.08 11.99
CA ARG A 228 -1.40 -26.22 12.54
C ARG A 228 -0.51 -27.36 13.00
N THR A 229 0.59 -27.63 12.30
CA THR A 229 1.61 -28.59 12.76
C THR A 229 2.19 -28.16 14.12
N ARG A 230 2.51 -26.87 14.29
CA ARG A 230 2.99 -26.35 15.58
C ARG A 230 1.94 -26.35 16.68
N LEU A 231 0.67 -26.23 16.33
CA LEU A 231 -0.47 -26.37 17.24
C LEU A 231 -0.80 -27.83 17.56
N ASN A 232 -0.06 -28.79 16.97
CA ASN A 232 -0.32 -30.24 17.05
C ASN A 232 -1.69 -30.66 16.46
N ASP A 233 -2.30 -29.80 15.59
CA ASP A 233 -3.48 -30.16 14.79
C ASP A 233 -3.01 -30.85 13.50
N LEU A 234 -2.58 -32.12 13.63
CA LEU A 234 -2.06 -32.88 12.49
C LEU A 234 -3.12 -33.13 11.41
N PRO A 235 -4.41 -33.44 11.72
CA PRO A 235 -5.43 -33.56 10.69
C PRO A 235 -5.67 -32.26 9.91
N GLY A 236 -5.75 -31.14 10.61
CA GLY A 236 -5.91 -29.82 9.98
C GLY A 236 -4.67 -29.40 9.18
N ALA A 237 -3.47 -29.71 9.66
CA ALA A 237 -2.23 -29.49 8.93
C ALA A 237 -2.19 -30.27 7.61
N LEU A 238 -2.57 -31.57 7.65
CA LEU A 238 -2.65 -32.41 6.47
C LEU A 238 -3.56 -31.81 5.39
N GLN A 239 -4.78 -31.40 5.76
CA GLN A 239 -5.72 -30.76 4.84
C GLN A 239 -5.15 -29.48 4.22
N ALA A 240 -4.47 -28.65 5.01
CA ALA A 240 -3.90 -27.42 4.54
C ALA A 240 -2.74 -27.66 3.56
N TYR A 241 -1.84 -28.60 3.87
CA TYR A 241 -0.76 -28.98 2.96
C TYR A 241 -1.26 -29.65 1.68
N GLU A 242 -2.33 -30.44 1.74
CA GLU A 242 -2.96 -31.04 0.54
C GLU A 242 -3.54 -29.97 -0.37
N LYS A 243 -4.15 -28.91 0.17
CA LYS A 243 -4.56 -27.72 -0.61
C LYS A 243 -3.36 -27.02 -1.21
N ALA A 244 -2.31 -26.76 -0.42
CA ALA A 244 -1.09 -26.14 -0.92
C ALA A 244 -0.45 -26.96 -2.06
N ALA A 245 -0.51 -28.28 -2.01
CA ALA A 245 0.04 -29.17 -3.04
C ALA A 245 -0.71 -29.11 -4.39
N GLN A 246 -1.91 -28.54 -4.43
CA GLN A 246 -2.64 -28.32 -5.69
C GLN A 246 -2.03 -27.21 -6.53
N HIS A 247 -1.30 -26.28 -5.89
CA HIS A 247 -0.65 -25.16 -6.56
C HIS A 247 0.77 -25.52 -6.99
N SER A 248 1.14 -25.22 -8.24
CA SER A 248 2.43 -25.62 -8.84
C SER A 248 3.66 -25.14 -8.06
N GLU A 249 3.58 -23.91 -7.51
CA GLU A 249 4.68 -23.26 -6.80
C GLU A 249 4.95 -23.85 -5.39
N THR A 250 3.95 -24.49 -4.79
CA THR A 250 4.05 -25.08 -3.44
C THR A 250 3.90 -26.60 -3.44
N ARG A 251 3.67 -27.21 -4.61
CA ARG A 251 3.41 -28.65 -4.74
C ARG A 251 4.49 -29.50 -4.08
N GLU A 252 5.73 -29.34 -4.49
CA GLU A 252 6.82 -30.18 -4.01
C GLU A 252 7.06 -30.03 -2.48
N PRO A 253 7.22 -28.80 -1.94
CA PRO A 253 7.40 -28.65 -0.49
C PRO A 253 6.17 -29.13 0.30
N ALA A 254 4.94 -28.88 -0.20
CA ALA A 254 3.73 -29.33 0.49
C ALA A 254 3.61 -30.86 0.51
N GLN A 255 3.93 -31.56 -0.57
CA GLN A 255 3.92 -33.02 -0.62
C GLN A 255 4.92 -33.63 0.39
N LYS A 256 6.08 -33.02 0.59
CA LYS A 256 7.05 -33.44 1.60
C LYS A 256 6.46 -33.32 3.01
N GLU A 257 5.77 -32.21 3.29
CA GLU A 257 5.13 -32.02 4.61
C GLU A 257 3.92 -32.95 4.79
N VAL A 258 3.11 -33.20 3.76
CA VAL A 258 2.03 -34.20 3.77
C VAL A 258 2.57 -35.58 4.18
N ALA A 259 3.70 -36.02 3.61
CA ALA A 259 4.29 -37.30 3.96
C ALA A 259 4.73 -37.36 5.43
N LYS A 260 5.37 -36.28 5.93
CA LYS A 260 5.80 -36.18 7.34
C LYS A 260 4.62 -36.20 8.29
N VAL A 261 3.56 -35.43 8.02
CA VAL A 261 2.37 -35.37 8.86
C VAL A 261 1.66 -36.72 8.88
N ARG A 262 1.51 -37.38 7.73
CA ARG A 262 0.92 -38.74 7.68
C ARG A 262 1.71 -39.75 8.48
N GLU A 263 3.03 -39.68 8.47
CA GLU A 263 3.86 -40.58 9.28
C GLU A 263 3.69 -40.28 10.77
N ALA A 264 3.68 -39.00 11.18
CA ALA A 264 3.44 -38.61 12.56
C ALA A 264 2.05 -39.05 13.06
N MET A 265 1.03 -39.08 12.19
CA MET A 265 -0.33 -39.55 12.53
C MET A 265 -0.42 -41.07 12.76
N LYS A 266 0.51 -41.88 12.22
CA LYS A 266 0.52 -43.33 12.44
C LYS A 266 0.96 -43.70 13.89
N GLY A 267 1.53 -42.75 14.60
CA GLY A 267 2.13 -43.00 15.94
C GLY A 267 3.43 -43.78 15.86
N PRO A 268 4.13 -43.95 16.98
CA PRO A 268 5.33 -44.79 17.01
C PRO A 268 4.93 -46.21 16.61
N SER A 269 5.51 -46.71 15.53
CA SER A 269 5.42 -48.15 15.22
C SER A 269 5.85 -48.92 16.48
N THR A 270 5.01 -49.81 16.98
CA THR A 270 5.30 -50.66 18.13
C THR A 270 6.39 -51.66 17.75
N GLY A 271 7.60 -51.19 17.64
CA GLY A 271 8.82 -51.94 17.39
C GLY A 271 9.89 -51.32 18.24
N THR A 272 10.14 -51.95 19.43
CA THR A 272 11.31 -51.79 20.29
C THR A 272 11.84 -50.34 20.42
N ALA A 273 11.58 -49.75 21.60
CA ALA A 273 12.18 -48.47 21.99
C ALA A 273 13.72 -48.50 21.82
N PRO A 274 14.26 -47.43 21.25
CA PRO A 274 15.35 -46.76 21.94
C PRO A 274 14.94 -45.31 22.26
N ASP A 275 15.17 -45.00 23.49
CA ASP A 275 15.30 -43.70 24.10
C ASP A 275 15.98 -42.70 23.12
N ARG A 276 15.22 -41.87 22.43
CA ARG A 276 15.77 -40.73 21.71
C ARG A 276 14.78 -39.58 21.73
N ALA A 277 15.15 -38.59 22.54
CA ALA A 277 14.61 -37.26 22.51
C ALA A 277 14.39 -36.80 21.07
N MET A 278 13.19 -36.29 20.77
CA MET A 278 12.87 -35.63 19.50
C MET A 278 13.92 -34.55 19.21
N PRO A 279 14.55 -34.52 18.06
CA PRO A 279 15.45 -33.41 17.71
C PRO A 279 14.60 -32.13 17.67
N GLY A 280 14.92 -31.21 18.57
CA GLY A 280 14.33 -29.90 18.63
C GLY A 280 14.38 -29.26 17.23
N SER A 281 13.23 -28.82 16.72
CA SER A 281 13.15 -27.96 15.58
C SER A 281 14.02 -26.74 15.84
N THR A 282 15.11 -26.61 15.11
CA THR A 282 16.01 -25.46 15.15
C THR A 282 15.18 -24.18 14.94
N PRO A 283 15.21 -23.21 15.85
CA PRO A 283 14.59 -21.92 15.62
C PRO A 283 15.44 -21.21 14.55
N GLY A 284 14.89 -20.92 13.40
CA GLY A 284 15.59 -20.04 12.49
C GLY A 284 15.61 -20.36 11.02
N GLN A 285 14.60 -21.02 10.45
CA GLN A 285 14.42 -20.85 9.00
C GLN A 285 13.20 -19.94 8.76
N PRO A 286 13.45 -18.72 8.21
CA PRO A 286 12.37 -17.83 7.84
C PRO A 286 11.56 -18.46 6.70
N VAL A 287 10.24 -18.38 6.81
CA VAL A 287 9.32 -18.62 5.71
C VAL A 287 9.81 -17.84 4.50
N PRO A 288 9.99 -18.46 3.32
CA PRO A 288 10.51 -17.75 2.15
C PRO A 288 9.55 -16.65 1.75
N THR A 289 9.88 -15.44 2.12
CA THR A 289 9.21 -14.24 1.66
C THR A 289 10.08 -13.59 0.59
N ARG A 290 9.57 -13.47 -0.62
CA ARG A 290 10.16 -12.51 -1.58
C ARG A 290 10.08 -11.13 -0.94
N ARG A 291 11.22 -10.45 -0.87
CA ARG A 291 11.28 -9.01 -0.58
C ARG A 291 10.48 -8.29 -1.68
N TYR A 292 9.54 -7.49 -1.26
CA TYR A 292 8.89 -6.50 -2.12
C TYR A 292 9.82 -5.32 -2.33
#